data_e1c57aff59b9f35fbd9ffaf413aa2fb2
#
_entry.id   e1c57aff59b9f35fbd9ffaf413aa2fb2
#
_cell.length_a   1.000
_cell.length_b   1.000
_cell.length_c   1.000
_cell.angle_alpha   90.00
_cell.angle_beta   90.00
_cell.angle_gamma   90.00
#
_symmetry.space_group_name_H-M   'P 1'
#
loop_
_entity.id
_entity.type
_entity.pdbx_description
1 polymer ?
#
loop_
_entity_poly.entity_id
_entity_poly.type
_entity_poly.pdbx_seq_one_letter_code
_entity_poly.pdbx_strand_id
1 'polypeptide(L)'
;MEGITVGVFGTDQEVKATFESEVAKKSEAEGISVYTRTEGGRRYSFLDTADYPERIQGYSRIASIVDHALYFFPKDGRLSTPDGELAVLLGAFGLPGSLELEDGGSTPGFAASALNGTVVARYLPEERQPGSSAINLSSVCPRDDFPKQKTLIYVDRAFTVKGVGAVALGFVLSGEVSVHDQLRPVPGPSGLRADVKGIQVNDVDFESAGRGVRVGLSLRGVEPKDLERSRWLDDGSFTLSDSPTFEFAKSPFYRRELVSRDLHLQLAGEIVTARTSDEGPQRIKAQLPWPVPVWDGMKAAIIDLNGGSLRVAGAATF
;
A
#
# COMPACT_ATOMS: atom_id res chain seq x y z
N MET A 1 -8.08 -18.55 -2.64
CA MET A 1 -6.67 -18.49 -2.16
C MET A 1 -6.46 -17.14 -1.50
N GLU A 2 -5.88 -17.08 -0.29
CA GLU A 2 -5.54 -15.84 0.39
C GLU A 2 -4.02 -15.64 0.42
N GLY A 3 -3.58 -14.39 0.46
CA GLY A 3 -2.19 -13.98 0.54
C GLY A 3 -1.97 -12.93 1.62
N ILE A 4 -0.72 -12.55 1.79
CA ILE A 4 -0.30 -11.43 2.63
C ILE A 4 0.61 -10.53 1.81
N THR A 5 0.39 -9.23 1.91
CA THR A 5 1.25 -8.22 1.30
C THR A 5 2.20 -7.63 2.34
N VAL A 6 3.46 -7.53 1.98
CA VAL A 6 4.54 -7.06 2.86
C VAL A 6 5.30 -5.94 2.17
N GLY A 7 5.37 -4.78 2.78
CA GLY A 7 6.16 -3.67 2.27
C GLY A 7 7.60 -3.75 2.75
N VAL A 8 8.55 -3.57 1.84
CA VAL A 8 9.99 -3.54 2.14
C VAL A 8 10.42 -2.08 2.20
N PHE A 9 10.64 -1.56 3.41
CA PHE A 9 10.94 -0.15 3.65
C PHE A 9 12.38 0.04 4.15
N GLY A 10 13.00 1.11 3.75
CA GLY A 10 14.35 1.50 4.16
C GLY A 10 15.04 2.31 3.08
N THR A 11 16.10 3.02 3.47
CA THR A 11 16.91 3.86 2.56
C THR A 11 18.18 3.15 2.10
N ASP A 12 18.63 2.13 2.82
CA ASP A 12 19.84 1.36 2.51
C ASP A 12 19.53 0.31 1.43
N GLN A 13 19.94 0.63 0.20
CA GLN A 13 19.69 -0.22 -0.96
C GLN A 13 20.50 -1.52 -0.93
N GLU A 14 21.69 -1.53 -0.30
CA GLU A 14 22.53 -2.75 -0.21
C GLU A 14 21.86 -3.78 0.69
N VAL A 15 21.35 -3.34 1.84
CA VAL A 15 20.64 -4.21 2.79
C VAL A 15 19.38 -4.79 2.15
N LYS A 16 18.61 -3.96 1.43
CA LYS A 16 17.41 -4.43 0.75
C LYS A 16 17.72 -5.40 -0.40
N ALA A 17 18.75 -5.13 -1.20
CA ALA A 17 19.15 -5.98 -2.31
C ALA A 17 19.54 -7.41 -1.86
N THR A 18 20.14 -7.55 -0.70
CA THR A 18 20.43 -8.86 -0.10
C THR A 18 19.13 -9.64 0.13
N PHE A 19 18.13 -9.01 0.73
CA PHE A 19 16.81 -9.62 0.90
C PHE A 19 16.14 -9.97 -0.43
N GLU A 20 16.16 -9.05 -1.40
CA GLU A 20 15.51 -9.23 -2.69
C GLU A 20 16.08 -10.41 -3.49
N SER A 21 17.38 -10.70 -3.34
CA SER A 21 18.05 -11.83 -3.99
C SER A 21 17.52 -13.20 -3.53
N GLU A 22 16.88 -13.24 -2.37
CA GLU A 22 16.39 -14.48 -1.73
C GLU A 22 14.91 -14.76 -2.04
N VAL A 23 14.22 -13.80 -2.64
CA VAL A 23 12.77 -13.88 -2.92
C VAL A 23 12.55 -14.19 -4.39
N ALA A 24 11.82 -15.26 -4.69
CA ALA A 24 11.61 -15.72 -6.06
C ALA A 24 10.69 -14.79 -6.86
N LYS A 25 11.00 -14.61 -8.13
CA LYS A 25 10.25 -13.95 -9.22
C LYS A 25 9.94 -12.47 -9.00
N LYS A 26 10.60 -11.62 -9.78
CA LYS A 26 10.36 -10.18 -9.90
C LYS A 26 9.33 -9.89 -10.99
N SER A 27 8.32 -9.08 -10.66
CA SER A 27 7.51 -8.34 -11.62
C SER A 27 7.53 -6.87 -11.23
N GLU A 28 7.34 -5.97 -12.19
CA GLU A 28 7.37 -4.53 -11.95
C GLU A 28 6.11 -3.88 -12.53
N ALA A 29 5.51 -2.97 -11.76
CA ALA A 29 4.38 -2.18 -12.18
C ALA A 29 4.44 -0.78 -11.55
N GLU A 30 4.36 0.28 -12.38
CA GLU A 30 4.35 1.69 -11.96
C GLU A 30 5.47 2.08 -10.96
N GLY A 31 6.70 1.55 -11.16
CA GLY A 31 7.84 1.81 -10.27
C GLY A 31 7.83 1.02 -8.96
N ILE A 32 6.89 0.06 -8.81
CA ILE A 32 6.86 -0.87 -7.69
C ILE A 32 7.35 -2.23 -8.17
N SER A 33 8.38 -2.76 -7.52
CA SER A 33 8.86 -4.13 -7.67
C SER A 33 8.04 -5.05 -6.79
N VAL A 34 7.57 -6.17 -7.36
CA VAL A 34 6.79 -7.18 -6.63
C VAL A 34 7.55 -8.51 -6.67
N TYR A 35 7.84 -9.04 -5.50
CA TYR A 35 8.46 -10.33 -5.31
C TYR A 35 7.47 -11.28 -4.65
N THR A 36 7.54 -12.56 -4.94
CA THR A 36 6.60 -13.53 -4.36
C THR A 36 7.32 -14.70 -3.73
N ARG A 37 6.82 -15.16 -2.59
CA ARG A 37 7.28 -16.36 -1.89
C ARG A 37 6.08 -17.15 -1.37
N THR A 38 6.16 -18.46 -1.41
CA THR A 38 5.18 -19.33 -0.76
C THR A 38 5.86 -20.07 0.38
N GLU A 39 5.33 -19.96 1.59
CA GLU A 39 5.85 -20.58 2.78
C GLU A 39 4.70 -21.06 3.67
N GLY A 40 4.80 -22.31 4.16
CA GLY A 40 3.76 -22.90 4.99
C GLY A 40 2.37 -22.96 4.33
N GLY A 41 2.31 -23.05 2.99
CA GLY A 41 1.05 -23.04 2.22
C GLY A 41 0.42 -21.64 2.06
N ARG A 42 1.03 -20.58 2.62
CA ARG A 42 0.60 -19.19 2.50
C ARG A 42 1.46 -18.45 1.48
N ARG A 43 0.84 -17.56 0.72
CA ARG A 43 1.52 -16.74 -0.27
C ARG A 43 1.84 -15.37 0.33
N TYR A 44 3.06 -14.90 0.08
CA TYR A 44 3.54 -13.57 0.45
C TYR A 44 3.92 -12.80 -0.81
N SER A 45 3.48 -11.55 -0.89
CA SER A 45 3.88 -10.60 -1.92
C SER A 45 4.66 -9.47 -1.26
N PHE A 46 5.94 -9.35 -1.58
CA PHE A 46 6.81 -8.28 -1.08
C PHE A 46 6.85 -7.15 -2.10
N LEU A 47 6.65 -5.93 -1.63
CA LEU A 47 6.59 -4.74 -2.46
C LEU A 47 7.70 -3.77 -2.06
N ASP A 48 8.48 -3.31 -3.04
CA ASP A 48 9.53 -2.30 -2.87
C ASP A 48 9.48 -1.27 -3.99
N THR A 49 10.17 -0.15 -3.80
CA THR A 49 10.37 0.89 -4.82
C THR A 49 11.78 1.44 -4.76
N ALA A 50 12.37 1.68 -5.94
CA ALA A 50 13.68 2.30 -6.06
C ALA A 50 13.62 3.83 -6.13
N ASP A 51 12.43 4.43 -6.25
CA ASP A 51 12.25 5.87 -6.48
C ASP A 51 12.45 6.74 -5.23
N TYR A 52 12.58 6.14 -4.06
CA TYR A 52 12.78 6.84 -2.80
C TYR A 52 14.29 7.03 -2.54
N PRO A 53 14.75 8.18 -2.02
CA PRO A 53 13.97 9.26 -1.40
C PRO A 53 13.46 10.36 -2.35
N GLU A 54 13.81 10.35 -3.64
CA GLU A 54 13.42 11.40 -4.58
C GLU A 54 11.89 11.53 -4.67
N ARG A 55 11.19 10.41 -4.69
CA ARG A 55 9.73 10.33 -4.77
C ARG A 55 9.16 9.51 -3.62
N ILE A 56 8.26 10.11 -2.84
CA ILE A 56 7.56 9.42 -1.76
C ILE A 56 6.39 8.56 -2.26
N GLN A 57 5.90 8.82 -3.48
CA GLN A 57 4.68 8.21 -4.01
C GLN A 57 4.76 6.68 -4.04
N GLY A 58 5.90 6.09 -4.39
CA GLY A 58 6.10 4.66 -4.39
C GLY A 58 5.84 4.05 -3.01
N TYR A 59 6.55 4.51 -1.99
CA TYR A 59 6.37 4.01 -0.63
C TYR A 59 5.04 4.37 0.01
N SER A 60 4.47 5.54 -0.30
CA SER A 60 3.15 5.89 0.22
C SER A 60 2.06 4.98 -0.36
N ARG A 61 2.18 4.62 -1.64
CA ARG A 61 1.30 3.64 -2.29
C ARG A 61 1.44 2.27 -1.63
N ILE A 62 2.66 1.78 -1.47
CA ILE A 62 2.95 0.50 -0.80
C ILE A 62 2.35 0.50 0.60
N ALA A 63 2.63 1.51 1.43
CA ALA A 63 2.13 1.62 2.79
C ALA A 63 0.59 1.58 2.89
N SER A 64 -0.10 2.08 1.86
CA SER A 64 -1.57 2.10 1.84
C SER A 64 -2.22 0.75 1.53
N ILE A 65 -1.49 -0.23 0.97
CA ILE A 65 -2.04 -1.51 0.52
C ILE A 65 -1.45 -2.74 1.22
N VAL A 66 -0.29 -2.60 1.89
CA VAL A 66 0.36 -3.76 2.53
C VAL A 66 -0.20 -4.06 3.92
N ASP A 67 -0.08 -5.31 4.30
CA ASP A 67 -0.51 -5.82 5.61
C ASP A 67 0.55 -5.60 6.69
N HIS A 68 1.82 -5.64 6.30
CA HIS A 68 2.95 -5.61 7.22
C HIS A 68 4.12 -4.85 6.63
N ALA A 69 4.90 -4.16 7.47
CA ALA A 69 6.11 -3.47 7.08
C ALA A 69 7.34 -4.23 7.57
N LEU A 70 8.26 -4.54 6.67
CA LEU A 70 9.64 -4.86 7.01
C LEU A 70 10.44 -3.57 6.89
N TYR A 71 10.89 -3.04 8.02
CA TYR A 71 11.70 -1.82 8.06
C TYR A 71 13.17 -2.19 8.20
N PHE A 72 13.92 -1.99 7.12
CA PHE A 72 15.36 -2.23 7.08
C PHE A 72 16.11 -1.06 7.70
N PHE A 73 16.79 -1.35 8.79
CA PHE A 73 17.57 -0.35 9.51
C PHE A 73 18.91 -0.12 8.80
N PRO A 74 19.38 1.14 8.67
CA PRO A 74 20.66 1.42 8.01
C PRO A 74 21.83 0.68 8.67
N LYS A 75 22.70 0.09 7.84
CA LYS A 75 23.85 -0.70 8.27
C LYS A 75 24.81 0.04 9.19
N ASP A 76 25.01 1.33 8.94
CA ASP A 76 25.90 2.18 9.77
C ASP A 76 25.26 2.63 11.09
N GLY A 77 24.02 2.21 11.37
CA GLY A 77 23.28 2.56 12.57
C GLY A 77 22.80 4.00 12.63
N ARG A 78 22.90 4.77 11.54
CA ARG A 78 22.55 6.20 11.49
C ARG A 78 21.28 6.43 10.70
N LEU A 79 20.27 6.94 11.36
CA LEU A 79 19.02 7.34 10.70
C LEU A 79 19.20 8.69 9.99
N SER A 80 18.85 8.70 8.72
CA SER A 80 18.74 9.91 7.90
C SER A 80 17.35 10.56 8.04
N THR A 81 17.17 11.75 7.48
CA THR A 81 15.85 12.39 7.40
C THR A 81 14.86 11.56 6.59
N PRO A 82 15.23 10.95 5.44
CA PRO A 82 14.36 9.99 4.76
C PRO A 82 13.91 8.80 5.62
N ASP A 83 14.78 8.22 6.44
CA ASP A 83 14.38 7.15 7.35
C ASP A 83 13.29 7.59 8.33
N GLY A 84 13.45 8.80 8.88
CA GLY A 84 12.44 9.40 9.75
C GLY A 84 11.12 9.67 9.03
N GLU A 85 11.17 10.11 7.77
CA GLU A 85 9.96 10.29 6.94
C GLU A 85 9.22 8.96 6.71
N LEU A 86 9.93 7.87 6.44
CA LEU A 86 9.32 6.54 6.33
C LEU A 86 8.67 6.10 7.63
N ALA A 87 9.32 6.32 8.77
CA ALA A 87 8.73 5.98 10.07
C ALA A 87 7.43 6.76 10.34
N VAL A 88 7.35 8.02 9.92
CA VAL A 88 6.13 8.83 10.01
C VAL A 88 5.06 8.32 9.04
N LEU A 89 5.45 7.93 7.83
CA LEU A 89 4.53 7.35 6.83
C LEU A 89 3.90 6.05 7.34
N LEU A 90 4.70 5.14 7.87
CA LEU A 90 4.20 3.88 8.44
C LEU A 90 3.24 4.14 9.61
N GLY A 91 3.54 5.16 10.41
CA GLY A 91 2.67 5.62 11.50
C GLY A 91 1.33 6.17 11.02
N ALA A 92 1.29 6.86 9.89
CA ALA A 92 0.06 7.41 9.33
C ALA A 92 -0.95 6.31 8.96
N PHE A 93 -0.47 5.14 8.53
CA PHE A 93 -1.30 3.96 8.26
C PHE A 93 -1.45 3.04 9.48
N GLY A 94 -0.73 3.29 10.57
CA GLY A 94 -0.73 2.41 11.74
C GLY A 94 -0.24 1.00 11.41
N LEU A 95 0.68 0.87 10.45
CA LEU A 95 1.14 -0.43 9.97
C LEU A 95 1.83 -1.23 11.08
N PRO A 96 1.47 -2.51 11.29
CA PRO A 96 2.30 -3.43 12.05
C PRO A 96 3.58 -3.72 11.27
N GLY A 97 4.65 -4.10 11.94
CA GLY A 97 5.89 -4.39 11.25
C GLY A 97 6.96 -5.02 12.12
N SER A 98 8.04 -5.39 11.45
CA SER A 98 9.28 -5.90 12.03
C SER A 98 10.44 -4.99 11.68
N LEU A 99 11.44 -4.95 12.56
CA LEU A 99 12.69 -4.22 12.36
C LEU A 99 13.76 -5.20 11.91
N GLU A 100 14.26 -5.01 10.71
CA GLU A 100 15.33 -5.83 10.14
C GLU A 100 16.69 -5.20 10.43
N LEU A 101 17.58 -5.95 11.10
CA LEU A 101 18.95 -5.57 11.44
C LEU A 101 19.94 -6.51 10.74
N GLU A 102 21.00 -5.99 10.13
CA GLU A 102 21.90 -6.79 9.31
C GLU A 102 22.63 -7.92 10.09
N ASP A 103 22.94 -7.73 11.36
CA ASP A 103 23.73 -8.68 12.16
C ASP A 103 22.98 -9.28 13.37
N GLY A 104 21.64 -9.27 13.37
CA GLY A 104 20.88 -9.76 14.54
C GLY A 104 21.12 -8.95 15.81
N GLY A 105 21.71 -7.78 15.67
CA GLY A 105 22.13 -6.90 16.76
C GLY A 105 20.96 -6.14 17.38
N SER A 106 21.13 -5.69 18.60
CA SER A 106 20.20 -4.76 19.24
C SER A 106 20.21 -3.44 18.46
N THR A 107 19.02 -2.85 18.28
CA THR A 107 18.91 -1.49 17.73
C THR A 107 19.85 -0.57 18.50
N PRO A 108 20.78 0.14 17.84
CA PRO A 108 21.67 1.05 18.54
C PRO A 108 20.87 2.03 19.41
N GLY A 109 21.27 2.26 20.65
CA GLY A 109 20.51 3.08 21.60
C GLY A 109 20.17 4.48 21.08
N PHE A 110 21.04 5.06 20.25
CA PHE A 110 20.78 6.30 19.53
C PHE A 110 19.61 6.18 18.56
N ALA A 111 19.55 5.09 17.79
CA ALA A 111 18.51 4.86 16.80
C ALA A 111 17.15 4.58 17.45
N ALA A 112 17.12 3.80 18.52
CA ALA A 112 15.91 3.61 19.31
C ALA A 112 15.37 4.94 19.85
N SER A 113 16.27 5.84 20.29
CA SER A 113 15.90 7.19 20.72
C SER A 113 15.35 8.05 19.56
N ALA A 114 15.97 7.98 18.39
CA ALA A 114 15.55 8.76 17.21
C ALA A 114 14.21 8.30 16.62
N LEU A 115 13.87 7.02 16.76
CA LEU A 115 12.57 6.46 16.36
C LEU A 115 11.47 6.65 17.41
N ASN A 116 11.83 7.14 18.59
CA ASN A 116 10.87 7.34 19.67
C ASN A 116 9.72 8.26 19.24
N GLY A 117 8.50 7.86 19.57
CA GLY A 117 7.26 8.53 19.14
C GLY A 117 6.78 8.13 17.74
N THR A 118 7.48 7.23 17.03
CA THR A 118 7.00 6.62 15.78
C THR A 118 6.49 5.20 15.99
N VAL A 119 5.75 4.67 15.02
CA VAL A 119 5.29 3.27 15.05
C VAL A 119 6.47 2.29 15.00
N VAL A 120 7.53 2.66 14.28
CA VAL A 120 8.73 1.81 14.09
C VAL A 120 9.46 1.54 15.41
N ALA A 121 9.39 2.46 16.38
CA ALA A 121 9.94 2.22 17.72
C ALA A 121 9.30 1.02 18.46
N ARG A 122 8.14 0.56 18.00
CA ARG A 122 7.42 -0.60 18.55
C ARG A 122 7.64 -1.88 17.76
N TYR A 123 8.32 -1.81 16.63
CA TYR A 123 8.65 -2.98 15.85
C TYR A 123 9.69 -3.83 16.62
N LEU A 124 9.39 -5.11 16.75
CA LEU A 124 10.34 -6.02 17.37
C LEU A 124 11.47 -6.29 16.37
N PRO A 125 12.74 -6.28 16.83
CA PRO A 125 13.83 -6.74 15.99
C PRO A 125 13.62 -8.22 15.65
N GLU A 126 13.73 -8.55 14.37
CA GLU A 126 13.82 -9.94 13.95
C GLU A 126 15.24 -10.44 14.24
N GLU A 127 15.35 -11.44 15.11
CA GLU A 127 16.61 -12.11 15.35
C GLU A 127 16.96 -12.99 14.14
N ARG A 128 17.80 -12.46 13.27
CA ARG A 128 18.40 -13.29 12.21
C ARG A 128 19.42 -14.24 12.85
N GLN A 129 19.27 -15.53 12.59
CA GLN A 129 20.34 -16.47 12.88
C GLN A 129 21.55 -16.13 12.00
N PRO A 130 22.79 -16.12 12.52
CA PRO A 130 23.98 -15.88 11.72
C PRO A 130 24.00 -16.78 10.49
N GLY A 131 24.05 -16.19 9.30
CA GLY A 131 24.02 -16.92 8.02
C GLY A 131 22.63 -17.38 7.55
N SER A 132 21.56 -17.00 8.24
CA SER A 132 20.19 -17.21 7.78
C SER A 132 19.62 -15.91 7.23
N SER A 133 19.26 -15.95 5.97
CA SER A 133 18.53 -14.91 5.26
C SER A 133 17.00 -15.00 5.47
N ALA A 134 16.54 -15.94 6.28
CA ALA A 134 15.13 -16.25 6.45
C ALA A 134 14.46 -15.18 7.33
N ILE A 135 13.56 -14.39 6.73
CA ILE A 135 12.63 -13.53 7.45
C ILE A 135 11.60 -14.40 8.14
N ASN A 136 11.35 -14.12 9.41
CA ASN A 136 10.30 -14.79 10.15
C ASN A 136 8.92 -14.25 9.75
N LEU A 137 8.25 -14.96 8.86
CA LEU A 137 6.90 -14.58 8.38
C LEU A 137 5.77 -15.12 9.28
N SER A 138 6.11 -15.83 10.36
CA SER A 138 5.08 -16.45 11.22
C SER A 138 4.25 -15.44 12.02
N SER A 139 4.79 -14.24 12.27
CA SER A 139 4.11 -13.15 12.99
C SER A 139 3.29 -12.23 12.07
N VAL A 140 3.42 -12.39 10.75
CA VAL A 140 2.77 -11.49 9.78
C VAL A 140 1.30 -11.86 9.62
N CYS A 141 0.42 -10.90 9.92
CA CYS A 141 -1.02 -11.05 9.83
C CYS A 141 -1.63 -9.99 8.91
N PRO A 142 -2.77 -10.29 8.26
CA PRO A 142 -3.53 -9.29 7.51
C PRO A 142 -3.97 -8.13 8.41
N ARG A 143 -4.01 -6.91 7.88
CA ARG A 143 -4.58 -5.73 8.55
C ARG A 143 -6.08 -5.89 8.74
N ASP A 144 -6.62 -5.31 9.80
CA ASP A 144 -8.06 -5.38 10.12
C ASP A 144 -8.87 -4.17 9.65
N ASP A 145 -8.23 -3.14 9.09
CA ASP A 145 -8.88 -1.90 8.64
C ASP A 145 -9.51 -1.97 7.24
N PHE A 146 -9.42 -3.11 6.57
CA PHE A 146 -10.15 -3.38 5.31
C PHE A 146 -11.42 -4.20 5.56
N PRO A 147 -12.58 -3.86 4.93
CA PRO A 147 -13.81 -4.61 5.08
C PRO A 147 -13.67 -6.05 4.56
N LYS A 148 -14.02 -7.06 5.38
CA LYS A 148 -13.80 -8.48 5.01
C LYS A 148 -14.79 -9.04 3.99
N GLN A 149 -16.01 -8.47 3.90
CA GLN A 149 -17.12 -8.99 3.09
C GLN A 149 -17.37 -8.19 1.81
N LYS A 150 -16.53 -7.22 1.49
CA LYS A 150 -16.66 -6.35 0.33
C LYS A 150 -15.42 -6.50 -0.53
N THR A 151 -15.60 -6.70 -1.83
CA THR A 151 -14.47 -6.90 -2.74
C THR A 151 -13.97 -5.57 -3.28
N LEU A 152 -12.70 -5.29 -3.04
CA LEU A 152 -11.98 -4.15 -3.57
C LEU A 152 -10.64 -4.60 -4.13
N ILE A 153 -10.37 -4.27 -5.37
CA ILE A 153 -9.13 -4.58 -6.07
C ILE A 153 -8.48 -3.25 -6.47
N TYR A 154 -7.26 -3.01 -6.03
CA TYR A 154 -6.44 -1.93 -6.56
C TYR A 154 -5.85 -2.35 -7.90
N VAL A 155 -6.05 -1.54 -8.95
CA VAL A 155 -5.54 -1.81 -10.31
C VAL A 155 -4.20 -1.10 -10.49
N ASP A 156 -3.13 -1.88 -10.59
CA ASP A 156 -1.77 -1.36 -10.82
C ASP A 156 -1.45 -1.20 -12.33
N ARG A 157 -2.14 -1.93 -13.20
CA ARG A 157 -1.99 -1.84 -14.65
C ARG A 157 -3.22 -2.39 -15.38
N ALA A 158 -3.59 -1.74 -16.48
CA ALA A 158 -4.59 -2.26 -17.41
C ALA A 158 -4.05 -2.23 -18.84
N PHE A 159 -4.36 -3.27 -19.64
CA PHE A 159 -3.90 -3.39 -21.03
C PHE A 159 -4.78 -4.34 -21.83
N THR A 160 -4.52 -4.41 -23.13
CA THR A 160 -5.20 -5.35 -24.03
C THR A 160 -4.31 -6.55 -24.32
N VAL A 161 -4.86 -7.75 -24.24
CA VAL A 161 -4.22 -8.98 -24.67
C VAL A 161 -4.97 -9.53 -25.90
N LYS A 162 -4.23 -9.77 -27.01
CA LYS A 162 -4.81 -10.31 -28.24
C LYS A 162 -5.48 -11.65 -27.97
N GLY A 163 -6.75 -11.76 -28.33
CA GLY A 163 -7.56 -12.97 -28.13
C GLY A 163 -8.19 -13.12 -26.75
N VAL A 164 -7.77 -12.32 -25.76
CA VAL A 164 -8.34 -12.31 -24.40
C VAL A 164 -9.25 -11.09 -24.20
N GLY A 165 -8.82 -9.92 -24.63
CA GLY A 165 -9.50 -8.65 -24.43
C GLY A 165 -8.84 -7.77 -23.37
N ALA A 166 -9.65 -7.05 -22.61
CA ALA A 166 -9.19 -6.19 -21.52
C ALA A 166 -8.67 -7.03 -20.35
N VAL A 167 -7.49 -6.69 -19.87
CA VAL A 167 -6.85 -7.32 -18.70
C VAL A 167 -6.48 -6.25 -17.69
N ALA A 168 -6.80 -6.48 -16.43
CA ALA A 168 -6.36 -5.68 -15.29
C ALA A 168 -5.43 -6.51 -14.41
N LEU A 169 -4.27 -5.95 -14.05
CA LEU A 169 -3.40 -6.46 -13.00
C LEU A 169 -3.64 -5.64 -11.74
N GLY A 170 -3.59 -6.27 -10.58
CA GLY A 170 -3.83 -5.55 -9.34
C GLY A 170 -3.77 -6.42 -8.10
N PHE A 171 -3.99 -5.81 -6.95
CA PHE A 171 -4.03 -6.47 -5.64
C PHE A 171 -5.46 -6.52 -5.11
N VAL A 172 -5.90 -7.69 -4.66
CA VAL A 172 -7.14 -7.83 -3.90
C VAL A 172 -6.88 -7.24 -2.51
N LEU A 173 -7.42 -6.05 -2.25
CA LEU A 173 -7.24 -5.35 -0.97
C LEU A 173 -8.22 -5.85 0.10
N SER A 174 -9.38 -6.31 -0.33
CA SER A 174 -10.50 -6.66 0.55
C SER A 174 -11.38 -7.70 -0.12
N GLY A 175 -11.99 -8.60 0.64
CA GLY A 175 -12.89 -9.64 0.15
C GLY A 175 -12.23 -10.70 -0.72
N GLU A 176 -13.02 -11.27 -1.61
CA GLU A 176 -12.61 -12.29 -2.58
C GLU A 176 -13.25 -11.96 -3.95
N VAL A 177 -12.50 -12.15 -5.01
CA VAL A 177 -12.99 -12.08 -6.39
C VAL A 177 -13.08 -13.50 -6.98
N SER A 178 -14.17 -13.79 -7.67
CA SER A 178 -14.42 -15.07 -8.34
C SER A 178 -14.68 -14.88 -9.83
N VAL A 179 -14.44 -15.93 -10.61
CA VAL A 179 -14.87 -15.98 -12.01
C VAL A 179 -16.40 -15.80 -12.06
N HIS A 180 -16.86 -14.98 -13.01
CA HIS A 180 -18.25 -14.53 -13.21
C HIS A 180 -18.70 -13.38 -12.28
N ASP A 181 -17.89 -12.90 -11.36
CA ASP A 181 -18.23 -11.69 -10.61
C ASP A 181 -18.36 -10.48 -11.53
N GLN A 182 -19.22 -9.53 -11.11
CA GLN A 182 -19.40 -8.25 -11.78
C GLN A 182 -18.78 -7.14 -10.93
N LEU A 183 -17.76 -6.50 -11.46
CA LEU A 183 -17.02 -5.45 -10.78
C LEU A 183 -17.32 -4.09 -11.39
N ARG A 184 -17.36 -3.06 -10.55
CA ARG A 184 -17.52 -1.66 -10.94
C ARG A 184 -16.15 -1.01 -11.05
N PRO A 185 -15.74 -0.47 -12.23
CA PRO A 185 -14.55 0.36 -12.36
C PRO A 185 -14.72 1.70 -11.61
N VAL A 186 -13.71 2.10 -10.83
CA VAL A 186 -13.70 3.33 -10.01
C VAL A 186 -12.37 4.08 -10.20
N PRO A 187 -12.37 5.37 -10.60
CA PRO A 187 -13.50 6.07 -11.22
C PRO A 187 -13.92 5.43 -12.54
N GLY A 188 -15.18 5.55 -12.88
CA GLY A 188 -15.72 5.01 -14.13
C GLY A 188 -17.11 5.53 -14.44
N PRO A 189 -17.63 5.31 -15.67
CA PRO A 189 -18.96 5.70 -16.05
C PRO A 189 -20.03 5.01 -15.17
N SER A 190 -21.09 5.76 -14.87
CA SER A 190 -22.23 5.21 -14.11
C SER A 190 -22.83 3.99 -14.81
N GLY A 191 -23.07 2.93 -14.06
CA GLY A 191 -23.65 1.68 -14.57
C GLY A 191 -22.68 0.76 -15.31
N LEU A 192 -21.45 1.18 -15.56
CA LEU A 192 -20.43 0.29 -16.17
C LEU A 192 -20.11 -0.87 -15.22
N ARG A 193 -20.07 -2.08 -15.78
CA ARG A 193 -19.68 -3.29 -15.08
C ARG A 193 -18.70 -4.11 -15.93
N ALA A 194 -17.70 -4.65 -15.27
CA ALA A 194 -16.73 -5.57 -15.82
C ALA A 194 -17.03 -6.97 -15.32
N ASP A 195 -17.38 -7.90 -16.22
CA ASP A 195 -17.55 -9.30 -15.87
C ASP A 195 -16.17 -9.97 -15.80
N VAL A 196 -15.86 -10.65 -14.70
CA VAL A 196 -14.63 -11.43 -14.54
C VAL A 196 -14.75 -12.73 -15.37
N LYS A 197 -13.97 -12.82 -16.43
CA LYS A 197 -13.93 -13.96 -17.34
C LYS A 197 -12.93 -15.04 -16.89
N GLY A 198 -11.87 -14.62 -16.24
CA GLY A 198 -10.83 -15.50 -15.71
C GLY A 198 -9.89 -14.76 -14.79
N ILE A 199 -9.28 -15.52 -13.89
CA ILE A 199 -8.36 -15.03 -12.87
C ILE A 199 -7.04 -15.79 -13.01
N GLN A 200 -5.93 -15.08 -13.07
CA GLN A 200 -4.59 -15.65 -13.05
C GLN A 200 -3.78 -15.11 -11.87
N VAL A 201 -3.02 -16.00 -11.27
CA VAL A 201 -2.06 -15.68 -10.21
C VAL A 201 -0.72 -16.31 -10.59
N ASN A 202 0.29 -15.48 -10.91
CA ASN A 202 1.58 -15.95 -11.45
C ASN A 202 1.44 -16.89 -12.66
N ASP A 203 0.62 -16.48 -13.64
CA ASP A 203 0.40 -17.21 -14.90
C ASP A 203 -0.31 -18.59 -14.71
N VAL A 204 -0.93 -18.83 -13.57
CA VAL A 204 -1.76 -20.02 -13.28
C VAL A 204 -3.21 -19.60 -13.10
N ASP A 205 -4.13 -20.31 -13.72
CA ASP A 205 -5.59 -20.05 -13.64
C ASP A 205 -6.16 -20.47 -12.28
N PHE A 206 -7.06 -19.64 -11.74
CA PHE A 206 -7.79 -19.87 -10.49
C PHE A 206 -9.26 -19.49 -10.66
N GLU A 207 -10.14 -20.17 -9.91
CA GLU A 207 -11.57 -19.85 -9.85
C GLU A 207 -11.85 -18.64 -8.97
N SER A 208 -11.04 -18.42 -7.92
CA SER A 208 -11.14 -17.28 -7.02
C SER A 208 -9.81 -16.87 -6.43
N ALA A 209 -9.72 -15.59 -6.02
CA ALA A 209 -8.58 -15.05 -5.31
C ALA A 209 -9.06 -14.08 -4.22
N GLY A 210 -8.57 -14.29 -3.01
CA GLY A 210 -8.88 -13.47 -1.85
C GLY A 210 -7.84 -12.38 -1.58
N ARG A 211 -8.03 -11.68 -0.50
CA ARG A 211 -7.17 -10.58 -0.04
C ARG A 211 -5.68 -10.94 -0.03
N GLY A 212 -4.85 -9.94 -0.32
CA GLY A 212 -3.38 -10.03 -0.32
C GLY A 212 -2.80 -10.71 -1.55
N VAL A 213 -3.64 -11.16 -2.49
CA VAL A 213 -3.18 -11.80 -3.74
C VAL A 213 -3.08 -10.75 -4.85
N ARG A 214 -1.98 -10.76 -5.60
CA ARG A 214 -1.88 -10.04 -6.86
C ARG A 214 -2.47 -10.90 -7.98
N VAL A 215 -3.45 -10.35 -8.67
CA VAL A 215 -4.25 -11.04 -9.70
C VAL A 215 -4.07 -10.40 -11.07
N GLY A 216 -4.19 -11.22 -12.11
CA GLY A 216 -4.49 -10.80 -13.47
C GLY A 216 -5.93 -11.17 -13.78
N LEU A 217 -6.79 -10.18 -14.04
CA LEU A 217 -8.19 -10.37 -14.35
C LEU A 217 -8.41 -10.18 -15.86
N SER A 218 -8.88 -11.21 -16.54
CA SER A 218 -9.44 -11.03 -17.88
C SER A 218 -10.90 -10.59 -17.75
N LEU A 219 -11.26 -9.48 -18.40
CA LEU A 219 -12.51 -8.79 -18.20
C LEU A 219 -13.33 -8.70 -19.49
N ARG A 220 -14.66 -8.74 -19.37
CA ARG A 220 -15.63 -8.54 -20.45
C ARG A 220 -16.58 -7.41 -20.09
N GLY A 221 -17.19 -6.76 -21.08
CA GLY A 221 -18.14 -5.67 -20.86
C GLY A 221 -17.47 -4.31 -20.65
N VAL A 222 -16.13 -4.27 -20.67
CA VAL A 222 -15.32 -3.05 -20.56
C VAL A 222 -14.26 -3.01 -21.63
N GLU A 223 -13.88 -1.82 -22.06
CA GLU A 223 -12.74 -1.61 -22.95
C GLU A 223 -11.50 -1.20 -22.15
N PRO A 224 -10.28 -1.45 -22.67
CA PRO A 224 -9.05 -1.05 -21.98
C PRO A 224 -9.00 0.42 -21.57
N LYS A 225 -9.52 1.32 -22.42
CA LYS A 225 -9.61 2.76 -22.13
C LYS A 225 -10.46 3.09 -20.89
N ASP A 226 -11.45 2.25 -20.56
CA ASP A 226 -12.30 2.41 -19.38
C ASP A 226 -11.52 2.05 -18.12
N LEU A 227 -10.62 1.06 -18.24
CA LEU A 227 -9.76 0.61 -17.14
C LEU A 227 -8.53 1.49 -16.92
N GLU A 228 -8.00 2.14 -17.98
CA GLU A 228 -6.82 3.02 -17.88
C GLU A 228 -7.04 4.18 -16.90
N ARG A 229 -8.29 4.64 -16.77
CA ARG A 229 -8.68 5.70 -15.83
C ARG A 229 -9.10 5.18 -14.46
N SER A 230 -9.42 3.90 -14.38
CA SER A 230 -9.85 3.27 -13.13
C SER A 230 -8.65 2.93 -12.27
N ARG A 231 -8.79 3.14 -10.97
CA ARG A 231 -7.80 2.81 -9.95
C ARG A 231 -8.23 1.63 -9.11
N TRP A 232 -9.53 1.38 -9.09
CA TRP A 232 -10.11 0.25 -8.36
C TRP A 232 -11.18 -0.46 -9.19
N LEU A 233 -11.33 -1.74 -8.87
CA LEU A 233 -12.49 -2.53 -9.25
C LEU A 233 -13.17 -2.98 -7.95
N ASP A 234 -14.46 -2.68 -7.78
CA ASP A 234 -15.22 -3.06 -6.60
C ASP A 234 -16.51 -3.82 -6.95
N ASP A 235 -17.08 -4.54 -5.98
CA ASP A 235 -18.34 -5.28 -6.14
C ASP A 235 -19.59 -4.39 -6.14
N GLY A 236 -19.43 -3.07 -6.02
CA GLY A 236 -20.50 -2.09 -5.95
C GLY A 236 -20.99 -1.81 -4.53
N SER A 237 -20.42 -2.45 -3.52
CA SER A 237 -20.83 -2.30 -2.12
C SER A 237 -20.14 -1.15 -1.38
N PHE A 238 -19.09 -0.57 -1.97
CA PHE A 238 -18.40 0.58 -1.36
C PHE A 238 -19.12 1.89 -1.62
N THR A 239 -19.16 2.73 -0.59
CA THR A 239 -19.55 4.13 -0.75
C THR A 239 -18.46 4.86 -1.53
N LEU A 240 -18.85 5.61 -2.55
CA LEU A 240 -17.95 6.45 -3.32
C LEU A 240 -18.17 7.91 -2.93
N SER A 241 -17.10 8.64 -2.66
CA SER A 241 -17.12 10.06 -2.31
C SER A 241 -16.03 10.84 -3.02
N ASP A 242 -16.37 11.97 -3.60
CA ASP A 242 -15.44 12.99 -4.10
C ASP A 242 -15.24 14.14 -3.11
N SER A 243 -15.99 14.12 -2.00
CA SER A 243 -15.93 15.13 -0.96
C SER A 243 -15.97 14.49 0.46
N PRO A 244 -15.08 13.52 0.74
CA PRO A 244 -15.11 12.85 2.03
C PRO A 244 -14.67 13.78 3.18
N THR A 245 -15.25 13.53 4.35
CA THR A 245 -14.83 14.12 5.63
C THR A 245 -14.20 13.04 6.48
N PHE A 246 -13.08 13.35 7.12
CA PHE A 246 -12.31 12.41 7.95
C PHE A 246 -11.73 13.09 9.19
N GLU A 247 -11.40 12.30 10.19
CA GLU A 247 -10.60 12.74 11.32
C GLU A 247 -9.12 12.86 10.90
N PHE A 248 -8.48 13.94 11.32
CA PHE A 248 -7.10 14.20 10.97
C PHE A 248 -6.21 14.32 12.20
N ALA A 249 -5.17 13.48 12.25
CA ALA A 249 -4.10 13.55 13.22
C ALA A 249 -2.83 14.10 12.56
N LYS A 250 -2.53 15.39 12.81
CA LYS A 250 -1.31 16.03 12.30
C LYS A 250 -0.07 15.35 12.89
N SER A 251 0.91 15.05 12.04
CA SER A 251 2.20 14.56 12.52
C SER A 251 2.88 15.59 13.41
N PRO A 252 3.42 15.24 14.59
CA PRO A 252 4.14 16.17 15.45
C PRO A 252 5.43 16.71 14.81
N PHE A 253 5.93 16.04 13.79
CA PHE A 253 7.13 16.42 13.05
C PHE A 253 6.83 17.37 11.88
N TYR A 254 5.57 17.46 11.42
CA TYR A 254 5.17 18.33 10.32
C TYR A 254 4.85 19.74 10.82
N ARG A 255 5.59 20.75 10.34
CA ARG A 255 5.59 22.12 10.88
C ARG A 255 4.65 23.10 10.16
N ARG A 256 4.15 22.73 8.96
CA ARG A 256 3.35 23.64 8.14
C ARG A 256 1.87 23.58 8.48
N GLU A 257 1.14 24.65 8.13
CA GLU A 257 -0.33 24.64 8.16
C GLU A 257 -0.88 23.83 6.99
N LEU A 258 -2.06 23.21 7.19
CA LEU A 258 -2.68 22.31 6.23
C LEU A 258 -3.84 22.95 5.45
N VAL A 259 -4.46 23.96 6.04
CA VAL A 259 -5.67 24.57 5.48
C VAL A 259 -5.33 25.43 4.26
N SER A 260 -6.22 25.37 3.22
CA SER A 260 -6.11 26.13 1.97
C SER A 260 -4.89 25.76 1.10
N ARG A 261 -4.43 24.52 1.16
CA ARG A 261 -3.34 24.01 0.32
C ARG A 261 -3.81 22.87 -0.57
N ASP A 262 -3.15 22.74 -1.72
CA ASP A 262 -3.25 21.53 -2.53
C ASP A 262 -2.34 20.46 -1.88
N LEU A 263 -2.98 19.54 -1.21
CA LEU A 263 -2.38 18.37 -0.57
C LEU A 263 -2.74 17.13 -1.38
N HIS A 264 -2.17 16.01 -1.01
CA HIS A 264 -2.50 14.73 -1.61
C HIS A 264 -3.00 13.78 -0.52
N LEU A 265 -4.07 13.06 -0.85
CA LEU A 265 -4.60 12.01 -0.01
C LEU A 265 -4.15 10.66 -0.59
N GLN A 266 -3.29 9.95 0.15
CA GLN A 266 -2.86 8.60 -0.20
C GLN A 266 -3.79 7.61 0.45
N LEU A 267 -4.49 6.80 -0.35
CA LEU A 267 -5.46 5.81 0.15
C LEU A 267 -5.54 4.60 -0.79
N ALA A 268 -5.64 3.40 -0.23
CA ALA A 268 -5.93 2.15 -0.95
C ALA A 268 -5.20 1.97 -2.31
N GLY A 269 -3.90 2.32 -2.35
CA GLY A 269 -3.05 2.20 -3.54
C GLY A 269 -2.92 3.48 -4.39
N GLU A 270 -3.78 4.48 -4.23
CA GLU A 270 -3.78 5.67 -5.08
C GLU A 270 -3.49 6.96 -4.29
N ILE A 271 -2.78 7.87 -4.94
CA ILE A 271 -2.53 9.21 -4.44
C ILE A 271 -3.36 10.23 -5.22
N VAL A 272 -4.27 10.91 -4.54
CA VAL A 272 -5.25 11.81 -5.16
C VAL A 272 -5.03 13.23 -4.66
N THR A 273 -4.96 14.20 -5.57
CA THR A 273 -4.90 15.62 -5.20
C THR A 273 -6.16 16.00 -4.43
N ALA A 274 -5.99 16.64 -3.29
CA ALA A 274 -7.08 17.01 -2.39
C ALA A 274 -7.00 18.49 -2.03
N ARG A 275 -8.07 19.23 -2.28
CA ARG A 275 -8.24 20.57 -1.71
C ARG A 275 -8.94 20.43 -0.36
N THR A 276 -8.26 20.84 0.70
CA THR A 276 -8.74 20.64 2.07
C THR A 276 -9.42 21.89 2.65
N SER A 277 -10.48 21.68 3.43
CA SER A 277 -11.17 22.69 4.24
C SER A 277 -11.34 22.20 5.67
N ASP A 278 -11.35 23.12 6.62
CA ASP A 278 -11.60 22.83 8.03
C ASP A 278 -13.11 22.62 8.27
N GLU A 279 -13.47 21.54 8.94
CA GLU A 279 -14.86 21.22 9.34
C GLU A 279 -15.01 21.19 10.87
N GLY A 280 -14.01 21.67 11.61
CA GLY A 280 -13.99 21.73 13.07
C GLY A 280 -12.78 21.02 13.70
N PRO A 281 -12.78 20.86 15.01
CA PRO A 281 -11.65 20.28 15.72
C PRO A 281 -11.26 18.91 15.18
N GLN A 282 -10.07 18.79 14.61
CA GLN A 282 -9.52 17.55 14.04
C GLN A 282 -10.32 16.92 12.88
N ARG A 283 -11.26 17.67 12.28
CA ARG A 283 -12.03 17.20 11.13
C ARG A 283 -11.70 18.01 9.90
N ILE A 284 -11.40 17.33 8.82
CA ILE A 284 -11.08 17.91 7.52
C ILE A 284 -12.01 17.33 6.48
N LYS A 285 -12.51 18.19 5.60
CA LYS A 285 -13.15 17.78 4.36
C LYS A 285 -12.18 17.95 3.20
N ALA A 286 -12.08 16.93 2.35
CA ALA A 286 -11.31 16.99 1.12
C ALA A 286 -12.26 17.11 -0.08
N GLN A 287 -11.91 17.96 -1.05
CA GLN A 287 -12.51 17.94 -2.38
C GLN A 287 -11.54 17.25 -3.32
N LEU A 288 -11.98 16.14 -3.91
CA LEU A 288 -11.21 15.29 -4.81
C LEU A 288 -11.68 15.47 -6.26
N PRO A 289 -10.82 15.21 -7.26
CA PRO A 289 -11.16 15.35 -8.69
C PRO A 289 -12.11 14.25 -9.20
N TRP A 290 -12.23 13.13 -8.47
CA TRP A 290 -13.11 12.01 -8.75
C TRP A 290 -13.49 11.27 -7.46
N PRO A 291 -14.60 10.51 -7.46
CA PRO A 291 -14.99 9.73 -6.30
C PRO A 291 -14.04 8.58 -6.04
N VAL A 292 -13.74 8.35 -4.76
CA VAL A 292 -12.90 7.26 -4.26
C VAL A 292 -13.72 6.35 -3.34
N PRO A 293 -13.37 5.05 -3.22
CA PRO A 293 -14.01 4.17 -2.25
C PRO A 293 -13.65 4.60 -0.83
N VAL A 294 -14.67 4.69 0.03
CA VAL A 294 -14.51 5.03 1.45
C VAL A 294 -15.27 4.04 2.33
N TRP A 295 -14.74 3.78 3.52
CA TRP A 295 -15.37 2.92 4.55
C TRP A 295 -14.97 3.36 5.95
N ASP A 296 -15.76 2.98 6.92
CA ASP A 296 -15.50 3.28 8.34
C ASP A 296 -14.20 2.63 8.82
N GLY A 297 -13.35 3.41 9.48
CA GLY A 297 -12.04 3.00 9.94
C GLY A 297 -10.93 2.98 8.87
N MET A 298 -11.23 3.36 7.63
CA MET A 298 -10.22 3.45 6.57
C MET A 298 -9.09 4.38 6.97
N LYS A 299 -7.85 3.92 6.80
CA LYS A 299 -6.64 4.70 7.02
C LYS A 299 -6.12 5.31 5.72
N ALA A 300 -5.69 6.56 5.80
CA ALA A 300 -5.04 7.28 4.72
C ALA A 300 -3.94 8.19 5.27
N ALA A 301 -3.03 8.62 4.40
CA ALA A 301 -2.02 9.62 4.75
C ALA A 301 -2.26 10.92 3.98
N ILE A 302 -2.05 12.05 4.61
CA ILE A 302 -1.99 13.35 3.94
C ILE A 302 -0.54 13.64 3.58
N ILE A 303 -0.30 13.83 2.28
CA ILE A 303 1.02 14.05 1.70
C ILE A 303 1.10 15.48 1.16
N ASP A 304 2.10 16.24 1.59
CA ASP A 304 2.50 17.53 1.02
C ASP A 304 3.75 17.32 0.17
N LEU A 305 3.59 17.14 -1.13
CA LEU A 305 4.73 16.94 -2.05
C LEU A 305 5.72 18.11 -2.05
N ASN A 306 5.30 19.29 -1.58
CA ASN A 306 6.13 20.47 -1.38
C ASN A 306 6.61 20.61 0.07
N GLY A 307 6.46 19.56 0.89
CA GLY A 307 6.76 19.54 2.34
C GLY A 307 8.25 19.73 2.70
N GLY A 308 9.13 19.69 1.71
CA GLY A 308 10.58 19.72 1.94
C GLY A 308 11.10 18.36 2.41
N SER A 309 11.79 18.34 3.54
CA SER A 309 12.40 17.12 4.10
C SER A 309 11.39 16.17 4.77
N LEU A 310 10.17 16.61 5.04
CA LEU A 310 9.07 15.78 5.54
C LEU A 310 7.81 16.09 4.74
N ARG A 311 7.42 15.16 3.90
CA ARG A 311 6.24 15.26 3.04
C ARG A 311 4.98 14.64 3.65
N VAL A 312 5.11 13.84 4.69
CA VAL A 312 3.96 13.24 5.39
C VAL A 312 3.43 14.21 6.43
N ALA A 313 2.27 14.82 6.14
CA ALA A 313 1.66 15.81 7.01
C ALA A 313 0.91 15.18 8.19
N GLY A 314 0.37 13.98 8.03
CA GLY A 314 -0.32 13.27 9.09
C GLY A 314 -1.22 12.12 8.59
N ALA A 315 -1.97 11.55 9.53
CA ALA A 315 -2.90 10.46 9.31
C ALA A 315 -4.33 10.97 9.15
N ALA A 316 -5.10 10.34 8.27
CA ALA A 316 -6.53 10.51 8.13
C ALA A 316 -7.25 9.20 8.48
N THR A 317 -8.39 9.30 9.18
CA THR A 317 -9.27 8.16 9.48
C THR A 317 -10.70 8.53 9.09
N PHE A 318 -11.32 7.71 8.25
CA PHE A 318 -12.68 7.89 7.75
C PHE A 318 -13.72 7.28 8.67
#